data_2143ac16f7c1ba36703c231027d2ae47
#
_entry.id   2143ac16f7c1ba36703c231027d2ae47
#
_cell.length_a   1.000
_cell.length_b   1.000
_cell.length_c   1.000
_cell.angle_alpha   90.00
_cell.angle_beta   90.00
_cell.angle_gamma   90.00
#
_symmetry.space_group_name_H-M   'P 1'
#
loop_
_entity.id
_entity.type
_entity.pdbx_description
1 polymer ?
#
loop_
_entity_poly.entity_id
_entity_poly.type
_entity_poly.pdbx_seq_one_letter_code
_entity_poly.pdbx_strand_id
1 'polypeptide(L)'
;TCEEMKDKDTRKLIFTNEELGYRFFLAKANDVPTYVEYGAADIGIVGKDTILEEGRKLYEVLDLKLGKCRMCVCGPESAKELLQHHELIRVATKYPAIAKDYFYNKKHQTVEIIKLNGSIELAPIVGLSEVIVDIVETGSTLRENGLTVLEEVCPLSARMVVNQVSMKREHERITKIIQQLKNLIQEA
;
A
#
# COMPACT_ATOMS: atom_id res chain seq x y z
N THR A 1 -5.13 21.24 13.82
CA THR A 1 -6.04 20.07 13.80
C THR A 1 -7.48 20.53 13.78
N CYS A 2 -8.34 19.88 13.01
CA CYS A 2 -9.78 20.08 13.11
C CYS A 2 -10.28 19.28 14.32
N GLU A 3 -10.80 19.94 15.35
CA GLU A 3 -11.32 19.26 16.55
C GLU A 3 -12.41 18.24 16.20
N GLU A 4 -13.24 18.55 15.20
CA GLU A 4 -14.30 17.65 14.70
C GLU A 4 -13.76 16.31 14.16
N MET A 5 -12.51 16.22 13.70
CA MET A 5 -11.91 14.95 13.27
C MET A 5 -11.60 13.98 14.41
N LYS A 6 -11.61 14.48 15.67
CA LYS A 6 -11.37 13.67 16.86
C LYS A 6 -12.64 12.96 17.34
N ASP A 7 -13.81 13.44 16.92
CA ASP A 7 -15.09 12.83 17.23
C ASP A 7 -15.28 11.53 16.45
N LYS A 8 -15.28 10.41 17.15
CA LYS A 8 -15.44 9.07 16.56
C LYS A 8 -16.86 8.78 16.06
N ASP A 9 -17.83 9.54 16.50
CA ASP A 9 -19.26 9.35 16.13
C ASP A 9 -19.66 10.27 14.98
N THR A 10 -18.77 11.12 14.50
CA THR A 10 -19.08 12.02 13.37
C THR A 10 -19.27 11.24 12.07
N ARG A 11 -20.32 11.60 11.33
CA ARG A 11 -20.57 11.13 9.96
C ARG A 11 -20.13 12.15 8.90
N LYS A 12 -19.48 13.24 9.32
CA LYS A 12 -18.90 14.21 8.39
C LYS A 12 -17.79 13.56 7.59
N LEU A 13 -17.76 13.86 6.30
CA LEU A 13 -16.73 13.39 5.37
C LEU A 13 -15.69 14.46 5.06
N ILE A 14 -16.02 15.74 5.30
CA ILE A 14 -15.15 16.90 5.00
C ILE A 14 -14.99 17.73 6.26
N PHE A 15 -13.74 18.07 6.55
CA PHE A 15 -13.33 18.88 7.71
C PHE A 15 -12.50 20.06 7.21
N THR A 16 -12.78 21.26 7.71
CA THR A 16 -12.09 22.47 7.28
C THR A 16 -11.33 23.08 8.46
N ASN A 17 -10.08 23.44 8.20
CA ASN A 17 -9.30 24.31 9.07
C ASN A 17 -9.24 25.69 8.41
N GLU A 18 -10.08 26.63 8.85
CA GLU A 18 -10.20 27.96 8.27
C GLU A 18 -8.92 28.80 8.46
N GLU A 19 -8.25 28.65 9.60
CA GLU A 19 -7.02 29.38 9.93
C GLU A 19 -5.88 29.06 8.95
N LEU A 20 -5.71 27.77 8.63
CA LEU A 20 -4.67 27.30 7.73
C LEU A 20 -5.14 27.22 6.27
N GLY A 21 -6.45 27.38 6.04
CA GLY A 21 -7.06 27.23 4.72
C GLY A 21 -6.91 25.82 4.15
N TYR A 22 -6.96 24.79 5.01
CA TYR A 22 -6.92 23.39 4.60
C TYR A 22 -8.28 22.73 4.74
N ARG A 23 -8.60 21.89 3.76
CA ARG A 23 -9.77 21.05 3.80
C ARG A 23 -9.34 19.59 3.74
N PHE A 24 -9.83 18.78 4.67
CA PHE A 24 -9.53 17.38 4.79
C PHE A 24 -10.76 16.54 4.52
N PHE A 25 -10.59 15.38 3.93
CA PHE A 25 -11.63 14.36 3.89
C PHE A 25 -11.01 12.97 4.05
N LEU A 26 -11.82 12.05 4.58
CA LEU A 26 -11.44 10.67 4.79
C LEU A 26 -11.99 9.81 3.64
N ALA A 27 -11.13 9.05 3.00
CA ALA A 27 -11.48 8.14 1.94
C ALA A 27 -10.96 6.72 2.23
N LYS A 28 -11.51 5.72 1.57
CA LYS A 28 -10.92 4.38 1.59
C LYS A 28 -9.53 4.44 0.95
N ALA A 29 -8.57 3.70 1.51
CA ALA A 29 -7.18 3.74 1.05
C ALA A 29 -7.05 3.54 -0.48
N ASN A 30 -7.76 2.56 -1.04
CA ASN A 30 -7.72 2.26 -2.47
C ASN A 30 -8.26 3.39 -3.37
N ASP A 31 -9.08 4.28 -2.82
CA ASP A 31 -9.66 5.40 -3.57
C ASP A 31 -8.79 6.66 -3.52
N VAL A 32 -7.89 6.78 -2.52
CA VAL A 32 -7.02 7.97 -2.35
C VAL A 32 -6.22 8.30 -3.61
N PRO A 33 -5.54 7.34 -4.28
CA PRO A 33 -4.80 7.64 -5.51
C PRO A 33 -5.69 8.21 -6.61
N THR A 34 -6.94 7.75 -6.72
CA THR A 34 -7.92 8.26 -7.69
C THR A 34 -8.28 9.71 -7.39
N TYR A 35 -8.61 10.05 -6.14
CA TYR A 35 -8.91 11.44 -5.75
C TYR A 35 -7.75 12.38 -6.04
N VAL A 36 -6.52 11.94 -5.82
CA VAL A 36 -5.32 12.74 -6.08
C VAL A 36 -5.06 12.85 -7.58
N GLU A 37 -5.14 11.78 -8.35
CA GLU A 37 -4.91 11.80 -9.80
C GLU A 37 -5.87 12.75 -10.51
N TYR A 38 -7.16 12.73 -10.17
CA TYR A 38 -8.19 13.59 -10.77
C TYR A 38 -8.21 15.03 -10.20
N GLY A 39 -7.35 15.35 -9.24
CA GLY A 39 -7.25 16.70 -8.66
C GLY A 39 -8.40 17.06 -7.72
N ALA A 40 -9.21 16.09 -7.30
CA ALA A 40 -10.20 16.29 -6.23
C ALA A 40 -9.52 16.47 -4.86
N ALA A 41 -8.33 15.93 -4.71
CA ALA A 41 -7.39 16.24 -3.64
C ALA A 41 -6.05 16.68 -4.23
N ASP A 42 -5.45 17.73 -3.67
CA ASP A 42 -4.10 18.16 -4.06
C ASP A 42 -3.03 17.21 -3.51
N ILE A 43 -3.26 16.67 -2.30
CA ILE A 43 -2.37 15.81 -1.54
C ILE A 43 -3.16 14.62 -1.01
N GLY A 44 -2.53 13.44 -1.00
CA GLY A 44 -3.04 12.23 -0.35
C GLY A 44 -2.00 11.58 0.55
N ILE A 45 -2.49 10.91 1.59
CA ILE A 45 -1.68 10.04 2.43
C ILE A 45 -2.21 8.62 2.26
N VAL A 46 -1.34 7.70 1.82
CA VAL A 46 -1.75 6.34 1.46
C VAL A 46 -0.58 5.36 1.58
N GLY A 47 -0.84 4.08 1.75
CA GLY A 47 0.19 3.04 1.80
C GLY A 47 0.91 2.87 0.46
N LYS A 48 2.18 2.52 0.52
CA LYS A 48 2.99 2.21 -0.68
C LYS A 48 2.41 1.05 -1.48
N ASP A 49 1.80 0.07 -0.83
CA ASP A 49 1.06 -1.04 -1.43
C ASP A 49 -0.03 -0.55 -2.38
N THR A 50 -0.85 0.38 -1.92
CA THR A 50 -1.93 0.95 -2.73
C THR A 50 -1.39 1.75 -3.93
N ILE A 51 -0.30 2.50 -3.76
CA ILE A 51 0.33 3.24 -4.87
C ILE A 51 0.81 2.26 -5.95
N LEU A 52 1.46 1.18 -5.53
CA LEU A 52 2.00 0.17 -6.46
C LEU A 52 0.87 -0.61 -7.16
N GLU A 53 -0.18 -0.97 -6.43
CA GLU A 53 -1.29 -1.75 -6.97
C GLU A 53 -2.14 -0.94 -7.94
N GLU A 54 -2.47 0.32 -7.59
CA GLU A 54 -3.33 1.17 -8.42
C GLU A 54 -2.61 1.77 -9.63
N GLY A 55 -1.29 1.96 -9.58
CA GLY A 55 -0.46 2.43 -10.69
C GLY A 55 -0.86 3.78 -11.28
N ARG A 56 -1.46 4.67 -10.46
CA ARG A 56 -1.97 5.98 -10.89
C ARG A 56 -0.87 7.01 -11.17
N LYS A 57 -1.16 7.98 -12.02
CA LYS A 57 -0.24 9.07 -12.40
C LYS A 57 -0.25 10.18 -11.35
N LEU A 58 0.61 10.05 -10.35
CA LEU A 58 0.79 11.03 -9.27
C LEU A 58 2.26 11.10 -8.86
N TYR A 59 2.63 12.13 -8.09
CA TYR A 59 3.95 12.23 -7.52
C TYR A 59 3.98 11.64 -6.10
N GLU A 60 4.80 10.63 -5.87
CA GLU A 60 5.16 10.17 -4.54
C GLU A 60 6.32 11.04 -4.03
N VAL A 61 6.06 11.89 -3.05
CA VAL A 61 7.01 12.96 -2.66
C VAL A 61 7.66 12.72 -1.30
N LEU A 62 7.08 11.91 -0.43
CA LEU A 62 7.62 11.69 0.90
C LEU A 62 7.24 10.31 1.46
N ASP A 63 8.23 9.61 2.01
CA ASP A 63 8.05 8.46 2.88
C ASP A 63 7.85 8.95 4.32
N LEU A 64 6.65 8.74 4.87
CA LEU A 64 6.29 9.19 6.21
C LEU A 64 6.86 8.32 7.32
N LYS A 65 7.47 7.18 6.98
CA LYS A 65 8.06 6.22 7.93
C LYS A 65 7.07 5.61 8.94
N LEU A 66 5.77 5.77 8.70
CA LEU A 66 4.68 5.25 9.52
C LEU A 66 4.12 3.96 8.92
N GLY A 67 3.58 3.08 9.78
CA GLY A 67 2.95 1.82 9.34
C GLY A 67 3.93 0.92 8.56
N LYS A 68 5.18 0.81 9.02
CA LYS A 68 6.20 0.00 8.36
C LYS A 68 5.81 -1.47 8.36
N CYS A 69 5.74 -2.04 7.18
CA CYS A 69 5.52 -3.45 6.93
C CYS A 69 6.23 -3.84 5.62
N ARG A 70 5.97 -5.01 5.10
CA ARG A 70 6.58 -5.48 3.86
C ARG A 70 5.60 -6.33 3.05
N MET A 71 5.70 -6.26 1.74
CA MET A 71 5.05 -7.18 0.82
C MET A 71 5.90 -8.43 0.70
N CYS A 72 5.31 -9.60 0.87
CA CYS A 72 6.03 -10.87 0.86
C CYS A 72 5.32 -11.92 0.01
N VAL A 73 6.10 -12.85 -0.54
CA VAL A 73 5.61 -14.14 -0.99
C VAL A 73 5.61 -15.06 0.23
N CYS A 74 4.47 -15.64 0.56
CA CYS A 74 4.30 -16.51 1.72
C CYS A 74 3.64 -17.82 1.31
N GLY A 75 3.90 -18.88 2.06
CA GLY A 75 3.34 -20.20 1.80
C GLY A 75 3.84 -21.23 2.81
N PRO A 76 3.47 -22.49 2.65
CA PRO A 76 4.10 -23.58 3.39
C PRO A 76 5.59 -23.68 3.04
N GLU A 77 6.44 -24.11 3.96
CA GLU A 77 7.89 -24.21 3.72
C GLU A 77 8.23 -25.08 2.49
N SER A 78 7.41 -26.12 2.22
CA SER A 78 7.55 -26.98 1.06
C SER A 78 7.42 -26.26 -0.29
N ALA A 79 6.74 -25.11 -0.34
CA ALA A 79 6.60 -24.32 -1.57
C ALA A 79 7.88 -23.58 -1.97
N LYS A 80 8.89 -23.54 -1.11
CA LYS A 80 10.17 -22.87 -1.38
C LYS A 80 10.90 -23.48 -2.57
N GLU A 81 10.86 -24.79 -2.70
CA GLU A 81 11.46 -25.50 -3.85
C GLU A 81 10.78 -25.13 -5.17
N LEU A 82 9.44 -25.02 -5.19
CA LEU A 82 8.68 -24.60 -6.37
C LEU A 82 9.08 -23.21 -6.88
N LEU A 83 9.36 -22.29 -5.95
CA LEU A 83 9.85 -20.95 -6.27
C LEU A 83 11.28 -20.95 -6.82
N GLN A 84 12.15 -21.84 -6.32
CA GLN A 84 13.54 -21.95 -6.76
C GLN A 84 13.66 -22.58 -8.15
N HIS A 85 12.81 -23.55 -8.47
CA HIS A 85 12.82 -24.25 -9.76
C HIS A 85 11.98 -23.55 -10.84
N HIS A 86 11.40 -22.39 -10.56
CA HIS A 86 10.54 -21.63 -11.48
C HIS A 86 9.39 -22.47 -12.05
N GLU A 87 8.83 -23.35 -11.22
CA GLU A 87 7.67 -24.14 -11.62
C GLU A 87 6.45 -23.25 -11.86
N LEU A 88 5.50 -23.72 -12.65
CA LEU A 88 4.22 -23.06 -12.82
C LEU A 88 3.41 -23.22 -11.52
N ILE A 89 3.22 -22.13 -10.81
CA ILE A 89 2.50 -22.08 -9.54
C ILE A 89 1.32 -21.11 -9.61
N ARG A 90 0.33 -21.34 -8.74
CA ARG A 90 -0.78 -20.42 -8.51
C ARG A 90 -0.43 -19.51 -7.33
N VAL A 91 -0.69 -18.23 -7.50
CA VAL A 91 -0.41 -17.18 -6.52
C VAL A 91 -1.71 -16.47 -6.15
N ALA A 92 -2.23 -16.69 -4.95
CA ALA A 92 -3.40 -15.96 -4.49
C ALA A 92 -3.00 -14.64 -3.83
N THR A 93 -3.71 -13.55 -4.14
CA THR A 93 -3.36 -12.23 -3.63
C THR A 93 -4.50 -11.22 -3.73
N LYS A 94 -4.48 -10.23 -2.85
CA LYS A 94 -5.27 -9.00 -2.98
C LYS A 94 -4.61 -7.99 -3.92
N TYR A 95 -3.33 -8.19 -4.25
CA TYR A 95 -2.44 -7.26 -4.96
C TYR A 95 -1.93 -7.86 -6.28
N PRO A 96 -2.82 -8.09 -7.29
CA PRO A 96 -2.44 -8.74 -8.54
C PRO A 96 -1.42 -7.96 -9.37
N ALA A 97 -1.44 -6.62 -9.34
CA ALA A 97 -0.46 -5.82 -10.08
C ALA A 97 0.95 -5.94 -9.49
N ILE A 98 1.06 -5.90 -8.15
CA ILE A 98 2.33 -6.10 -7.44
C ILE A 98 2.86 -7.51 -7.68
N ALA A 99 2.02 -8.54 -7.55
CA ALA A 99 2.41 -9.92 -7.77
C ALA A 99 2.88 -10.14 -9.21
N LYS A 100 2.17 -9.57 -10.19
CA LYS A 100 2.55 -9.64 -11.60
C LYS A 100 3.91 -8.98 -11.86
N ASP A 101 4.13 -7.78 -11.34
CA ASP A 101 5.42 -7.10 -11.47
C ASP A 101 6.55 -7.91 -10.87
N TYR A 102 6.33 -8.47 -9.68
CA TYR A 102 7.34 -9.28 -9.01
C TYR A 102 7.70 -10.55 -9.79
N PHE A 103 6.72 -11.37 -10.13
CA PHE A 103 6.98 -12.66 -10.77
C PHE A 103 7.42 -12.50 -12.24
N TYR A 104 6.72 -11.69 -13.04
CA TYR A 104 7.06 -11.58 -14.48
C TYR A 104 8.24 -10.67 -14.75
N ASN A 105 8.31 -9.49 -14.12
CA ASN A 105 9.33 -8.49 -14.46
C ASN A 105 10.62 -8.66 -13.66
N LYS A 106 10.55 -9.06 -12.38
CA LYS A 106 11.75 -9.17 -11.53
C LYS A 106 12.30 -10.60 -11.50
N LYS A 107 11.44 -11.61 -11.33
CA LYS A 107 11.87 -13.02 -11.26
C LYS A 107 11.89 -13.71 -12.61
N HIS A 108 11.23 -13.16 -13.63
CA HIS A 108 11.05 -13.81 -14.95
C HIS A 108 10.41 -15.20 -14.84
N GLN A 109 9.50 -15.37 -13.88
CA GLN A 109 8.75 -16.59 -13.62
C GLN A 109 7.29 -16.44 -14.03
N THR A 110 6.78 -17.35 -14.84
CA THR A 110 5.36 -17.42 -15.20
C THR A 110 4.57 -18.03 -14.06
N VAL A 111 3.50 -17.34 -13.63
CA VAL A 111 2.60 -17.79 -12.56
C VAL A 111 1.15 -17.53 -12.93
N GLU A 112 0.23 -18.33 -12.37
CA GLU A 112 -1.20 -18.03 -12.42
C GLU A 112 -1.60 -17.17 -11.21
N ILE A 113 -2.11 -15.96 -11.45
CA ILE A 113 -2.50 -15.04 -10.39
C ILE A 113 -4.00 -15.15 -10.13
N ILE A 114 -4.37 -15.49 -8.91
CA ILE A 114 -5.75 -15.61 -8.41
C ILE A 114 -6.05 -14.44 -7.49
N LYS A 115 -6.93 -13.52 -7.93
CA LYS A 115 -7.33 -12.38 -7.13
C LYS A 115 -8.34 -12.79 -6.05
N LEU A 116 -8.04 -12.45 -4.80
CA LEU A 116 -8.95 -12.54 -3.66
C LEU A 116 -9.14 -11.16 -3.03
N ASN A 117 -10.18 -11.00 -2.20
CA ASN A 117 -10.49 -9.71 -1.55
C ASN A 117 -10.14 -9.69 -0.06
N GLY A 118 -9.85 -10.84 0.55
CA GLY A 118 -9.48 -10.98 1.96
C GLY A 118 -9.25 -12.44 2.33
N SER A 119 -8.80 -12.70 3.56
CA SER A 119 -8.45 -14.03 4.07
C SER A 119 -7.54 -14.82 3.12
N ILE A 120 -6.51 -14.14 2.64
CA ILE A 120 -5.62 -14.65 1.59
C ILE A 120 -4.89 -15.91 2.06
N GLU A 121 -4.58 -15.99 3.37
CA GLU A 121 -3.88 -17.12 3.99
C GLU A 121 -4.63 -18.45 3.86
N LEU A 122 -5.94 -18.38 3.66
CA LEU A 122 -6.77 -19.58 3.45
C LEU A 122 -6.42 -20.31 2.14
N ALA A 123 -5.99 -19.59 1.12
CA ALA A 123 -5.79 -20.13 -0.21
C ALA A 123 -4.81 -21.33 -0.27
N PRO A 124 -3.61 -21.30 0.33
CA PRO A 124 -2.73 -22.47 0.36
C PRO A 124 -3.29 -23.60 1.22
N ILE A 125 -4.02 -23.29 2.27
CA ILE A 125 -4.55 -24.31 3.20
C ILE A 125 -5.59 -25.20 2.54
N VAL A 126 -6.44 -24.60 1.68
CA VAL A 126 -7.48 -25.33 0.95
C VAL A 126 -7.04 -25.80 -0.45
N GLY A 127 -5.78 -25.61 -0.80
CA GLY A 127 -5.22 -26.05 -2.09
C GLY A 127 -5.65 -25.20 -3.30
N LEU A 128 -6.08 -23.93 -3.07
CA LEU A 128 -6.39 -23.00 -4.15
C LEU A 128 -5.13 -22.47 -4.84
N SER A 129 -4.07 -22.25 -4.07
CA SER A 129 -2.76 -21.79 -4.59
C SER A 129 -1.62 -22.42 -3.83
N GLU A 130 -0.43 -22.42 -4.41
CA GLU A 130 0.79 -22.91 -3.78
C GLU A 130 1.37 -21.85 -2.82
N VAL A 131 1.27 -20.58 -3.21
CA VAL A 131 1.77 -19.43 -2.42
C VAL A 131 0.77 -18.27 -2.47
N ILE A 132 1.02 -17.30 -1.60
CA ILE A 132 0.31 -16.01 -1.57
C ILE A 132 1.28 -14.85 -1.70
N VAL A 133 0.80 -13.70 -2.18
CA VAL A 133 1.48 -12.40 -2.03
C VAL A 133 0.62 -11.52 -1.14
N ASP A 134 1.15 -11.15 0.01
CA ASP A 134 0.41 -10.36 0.99
C ASP A 134 1.33 -9.50 1.86
N ILE A 135 0.71 -8.57 2.60
CA ILE A 135 1.39 -7.69 3.54
C ILE A 135 1.71 -8.46 4.83
N VAL A 136 2.95 -8.33 5.26
CA VAL A 136 3.42 -8.92 6.52
C VAL A 136 4.00 -7.81 7.41
N GLU A 137 3.40 -7.64 8.59
CA GLU A 137 3.92 -6.78 9.64
C GLU A 137 4.72 -7.63 10.65
N THR A 138 4.06 -8.45 11.46
CA THR A 138 4.68 -9.32 12.47
C THR A 138 4.78 -10.78 12.04
N GLY A 139 3.99 -11.19 11.07
CA GLY A 139 3.88 -12.57 10.60
C GLY A 139 3.15 -13.51 11.56
N SER A 140 2.44 -13.01 12.59
CA SER A 140 1.66 -13.83 13.52
C SER A 140 0.58 -14.63 12.81
N THR A 141 -0.23 -13.98 11.98
CA THR A 141 -1.30 -14.62 11.19
C THR A 141 -0.76 -15.76 10.32
N LEU A 142 0.38 -15.55 9.67
CA LEU A 142 1.01 -16.60 8.86
C LEU A 142 1.36 -17.82 9.71
N ARG A 143 2.05 -17.62 10.85
CA ARG A 143 2.47 -18.72 11.75
C ARG A 143 1.29 -19.49 12.31
N GLU A 144 0.21 -18.81 12.70
CA GLU A 144 -1.01 -19.45 13.19
C GLU A 144 -1.68 -20.34 12.15
N ASN A 145 -1.44 -20.07 10.87
CA ASN A 145 -1.97 -20.84 9.74
C ASN A 145 -0.94 -21.77 9.07
N GLY A 146 0.21 -22.03 9.73
CA GLY A 146 1.24 -22.93 9.20
C GLY A 146 1.98 -22.41 7.97
N LEU A 147 1.94 -21.10 7.73
CA LEU A 147 2.61 -20.43 6.63
C LEU A 147 3.85 -19.67 7.12
N THR A 148 4.79 -19.45 6.22
CA THR A 148 6.01 -18.69 6.48
C THR A 148 6.28 -17.70 5.35
N VAL A 149 7.14 -16.72 5.61
CA VAL A 149 7.66 -15.82 4.58
C VAL A 149 8.72 -16.59 3.79
N LEU A 150 8.50 -16.74 2.49
CA LEU A 150 9.42 -17.41 1.56
C LEU A 150 10.36 -16.41 0.90
N GLU A 151 9.82 -15.25 0.47
CA GLU A 151 10.59 -14.19 -0.19
C GLU A 151 10.03 -12.81 0.20
N GLU A 152 10.87 -11.80 0.26
CA GLU A 152 10.46 -10.41 0.42
C GLU A 152 10.37 -9.70 -0.94
N VAL A 153 9.22 -9.10 -1.25
CA VAL A 153 8.98 -8.38 -2.51
C VAL A 153 9.47 -6.94 -2.41
N CYS A 154 9.00 -6.21 -1.39
CA CYS A 154 9.42 -4.84 -1.13
C CYS A 154 8.99 -4.35 0.28
N PRO A 155 9.73 -3.37 0.85
CA PRO A 155 9.29 -2.68 2.06
C PRO A 155 8.14 -1.74 1.77
N LEU A 156 7.24 -1.57 2.73
CA LEU A 156 6.05 -0.73 2.67
C LEU A 156 6.01 0.25 3.85
N SER A 157 5.44 1.42 3.60
CA SER A 157 5.10 2.43 4.62
C SER A 157 4.10 3.42 4.06
N ALA A 158 3.54 4.27 4.91
CA ALA A 158 2.69 5.37 4.48
C ALA A 158 3.48 6.40 3.66
N ARG A 159 2.89 6.89 2.60
CA ARG A 159 3.48 7.83 1.65
C ARG A 159 2.61 9.07 1.48
N MET A 160 3.25 10.20 1.27
CA MET A 160 2.58 11.41 0.78
C MET A 160 2.66 11.42 -0.75
N VAL A 161 1.49 11.54 -1.38
CA VAL A 161 1.34 11.66 -2.83
C VAL A 161 0.70 12.99 -3.19
N VAL A 162 1.03 13.52 -4.37
CA VAL A 162 0.60 14.84 -4.81
C VAL A 162 0.11 14.78 -6.26
N ASN A 163 -0.97 15.49 -6.54
CA ASN A 163 -1.46 15.69 -7.90
C ASN A 163 -0.42 16.46 -8.72
N GLN A 164 -0.19 16.03 -9.97
CA GLN A 164 0.86 16.59 -10.82
C GLN A 164 0.61 18.07 -11.20
N VAL A 165 -0.65 18.47 -11.38
CA VAL A 165 -1.03 19.85 -11.69
C VAL A 165 -0.94 20.71 -10.43
N SER A 166 -1.46 20.22 -9.29
CA SER A 166 -1.38 20.91 -8.01
C SER A 166 0.06 21.15 -7.57
N MET A 167 0.97 20.20 -7.81
CA MET A 167 2.40 20.37 -7.51
C MET A 167 3.02 21.56 -8.26
N LYS A 168 2.53 21.87 -9.46
CA LYS A 168 2.99 23.04 -10.24
C LYS A 168 2.29 24.32 -9.80
N ARG A 169 0.97 24.27 -9.62
CA ARG A 169 0.14 25.43 -9.30
C ARG A 169 0.37 25.95 -7.87
N GLU A 170 0.51 25.04 -6.91
CA GLU A 170 0.64 25.32 -5.48
C GLU A 170 2.05 24.96 -4.97
N HIS A 171 3.07 25.10 -5.81
CA HIS A 171 4.42 24.61 -5.57
C HIS A 171 5.00 25.04 -4.21
N GLU A 172 4.96 26.31 -3.89
CA GLU A 172 5.52 26.86 -2.65
C GLU A 172 4.81 26.29 -1.42
N ARG A 173 3.48 26.22 -1.47
CA ARG A 173 2.66 25.74 -0.37
C ARG A 173 2.88 24.26 -0.12
N ILE A 174 2.89 23.43 -1.17
CA ILE A 174 3.13 22.00 -1.08
C ILE A 174 4.56 21.70 -0.63
N THR A 175 5.55 22.42 -1.15
CA THR A 175 6.95 22.25 -0.75
C THR A 175 7.15 22.59 0.72
N LYS A 176 6.48 23.64 1.25
CA LYS A 176 6.50 23.98 2.68
C LYS A 176 5.94 22.85 3.55
N ILE A 177 4.83 22.23 3.13
CA ILE A 177 4.24 21.08 3.85
C ILE A 177 5.21 19.90 3.85
N ILE A 178 5.80 19.57 2.69
CA ILE A 178 6.78 18.48 2.58
C ILE A 178 7.96 18.72 3.52
N GLN A 179 8.50 19.94 3.57
CA GLN A 179 9.64 20.27 4.42
C GLN A 179 9.30 20.17 5.90
N GLN A 180 8.13 20.66 6.32
CA GLN A 180 7.66 20.56 7.69
C GLN A 180 7.50 19.09 8.13
N LEU A 181 6.90 18.25 7.27
CA LEU A 181 6.76 16.82 7.55
C LEU A 181 8.12 16.11 7.59
N LYS A 182 9.07 16.46 6.70
CA LYS A 182 10.43 15.91 6.75
C LYS A 182 11.13 16.19 8.08
N ASN A 183 11.02 17.42 8.59
CA ASN A 183 11.62 17.79 9.87
C ASN A 183 11.03 16.94 11.01
N LEU A 184 9.71 16.81 11.06
CA LEU A 184 9.03 15.99 12.08
C LEU A 184 9.44 14.50 12.01
N ILE A 185 9.66 13.96 10.82
CA ILE A 185 10.09 12.55 10.64
C ILE A 185 11.55 12.34 11.08
N GLN A 186 12.40 13.35 10.98
CA GLN A 186 13.81 13.29 11.41
C GLN A 186 13.96 13.42 12.92
N GLU A 187 13.02 14.08 13.59
CA GLU A 187 12.99 14.28 15.03
C GLU A 187 12.33 13.12 15.80
N ALA A 188 11.62 12.22 15.13
CA ALA A 188 10.88 11.07 15.67
C ALA A 188 11.70 9.77 15.61
#